data_ecc4d417e9d202ea0c14747a53bad501
#
_entry.id   ecc4d417e9d202ea0c14747a53bad501
#
_cell.length_a   1.000
_cell.length_b   1.000
_cell.length_c   1.000
_cell.angle_alpha   90.00
_cell.angle_beta   90.00
_cell.angle_gamma   90.00
#
_symmetry.space_group_name_H-M   'P 1'
#
loop_
_entity.id
_entity.type
_entity.pdbx_description
1 polymer ?
#
loop_
_entity_poly.entity_id
_entity_poly.type
_entity_poly.pdbx_seq_one_letter_code
_entity_poly.pdbx_strand_id
1 'polypeptide(L)'
;TKLQQVSDTIGLSGIEMIVADSADEGSLRQMCAQTKVVMSTVGPYALYGDLLVRVCATTGTDYCDLTGEPQWIRKMQLRHEADAVKSGARIVHCCGFDSIPSDLGVHFLQRNALEQFGQTCDRINMRVANMKGGASGGTIASMINMVKEAVSDADLRRELKDPYSLCPPDHGFFVPQPDVQIAYDNAYGGWIAPFVMAGINTR
;
A
#
# COMPACT_ATOMS: atom_id res chain seq x y z
N THR A 1 -27.16 -5.17 11.24
CA THR A 1 -25.95 -4.33 11.16
C THR A 1 -25.43 -4.28 9.73
N LYS A 2 -24.59 -3.32 9.39
CA LYS A 2 -23.95 -3.22 8.05
C LYS A 2 -23.11 -4.47 7.74
N LEU A 3 -22.43 -5.03 8.73
CA LEU A 3 -21.68 -6.28 8.60
C LEU A 3 -22.59 -7.46 8.21
N GLN A 4 -23.77 -7.57 8.83
CA GLN A 4 -24.74 -8.61 8.46
C GLN A 4 -25.22 -8.45 7.02
N GLN A 5 -25.52 -7.23 6.58
CA GLN A 5 -25.92 -6.97 5.19
C GLN A 5 -24.84 -7.38 4.19
N VAL A 6 -23.56 -7.12 4.51
CA VAL A 6 -22.44 -7.54 3.67
C VAL A 6 -22.35 -9.07 3.62
N SER A 7 -22.40 -9.73 4.78
CA SER A 7 -22.38 -11.21 4.88
C SER A 7 -23.51 -11.83 4.05
N ASP A 8 -24.72 -11.31 4.18
CA ASP A 8 -25.89 -11.80 3.44
C ASP A 8 -25.71 -11.59 1.92
N THR A 9 -25.15 -10.43 1.51
CA THR A 9 -24.91 -10.09 0.11
C THR A 9 -23.89 -11.00 -0.57
N ILE A 10 -22.84 -11.41 0.15
CA ILE A 10 -21.78 -12.29 -0.38
C ILE A 10 -22.07 -13.77 -0.15
N GLY A 11 -23.21 -14.11 0.47
CA GLY A 11 -23.65 -15.49 0.69
C GLY A 11 -22.80 -16.27 1.69
N LEU A 12 -22.06 -15.60 2.57
CA LEU A 12 -21.25 -16.22 3.61
C LEU A 12 -22.01 -16.25 4.93
N SER A 13 -22.27 -17.46 5.44
CA SER A 13 -22.88 -17.68 6.76
C SER A 13 -21.85 -18.23 7.76
N GLY A 14 -22.03 -17.92 9.04
CA GLY A 14 -21.19 -18.46 10.11
C GLY A 14 -19.83 -17.78 10.30
N ILE A 15 -19.61 -16.61 9.66
CA ILE A 15 -18.44 -15.79 9.94
C ILE A 15 -18.67 -15.00 11.22
N GLU A 16 -17.74 -15.08 12.15
CA GLU A 16 -17.76 -14.26 13.35
C GLU A 16 -17.58 -12.78 12.99
N MET A 17 -18.43 -11.93 13.57
CA MET A 17 -18.43 -10.49 13.32
C MET A 17 -17.99 -9.77 14.58
N ILE A 18 -16.85 -9.11 14.51
CA ILE A 18 -16.30 -8.30 15.58
C ILE A 18 -16.55 -6.82 15.25
N VAL A 19 -17.16 -6.09 16.16
CA VAL A 19 -17.34 -4.66 16.04
C VAL A 19 -16.21 -3.96 16.79
N ALA A 20 -15.40 -3.20 16.06
CA ALA A 20 -14.33 -2.40 16.62
C ALA A 20 -14.39 -0.97 16.06
N ASP A 21 -14.09 0.02 16.89
CA ASP A 21 -14.02 1.43 16.50
C ASP A 21 -12.57 1.83 16.29
N SER A 22 -12.28 2.43 15.13
CA SER A 22 -10.93 2.91 14.79
C SER A 22 -10.39 3.98 15.75
N ALA A 23 -11.25 4.62 16.55
CA ALA A 23 -10.89 5.60 17.55
C ALA A 23 -10.82 5.02 18.97
N ASP A 24 -11.19 3.76 19.18
CA ASP A 24 -11.17 3.10 20.49
C ASP A 24 -10.10 2.00 20.58
N GLU A 25 -9.00 2.31 21.27
CA GLU A 25 -7.89 1.38 21.47
C GLU A 25 -8.32 0.07 22.15
N GLY A 26 -9.27 0.14 23.09
CA GLY A 26 -9.76 -1.04 23.81
C GLY A 26 -10.41 -2.05 22.86
N SER A 27 -11.30 -1.58 22.00
CA SER A 27 -11.98 -2.45 21.02
C SER A 27 -11.01 -3.01 19.96
N LEU A 28 -10.03 -2.21 19.53
CA LEU A 28 -9.00 -2.66 18.59
C LEU A 28 -8.09 -3.72 19.23
N ARG A 29 -7.69 -3.57 20.50
CA ARG A 29 -6.91 -4.60 21.21
C ARG A 29 -7.69 -5.90 21.39
N GLN A 30 -8.98 -5.82 21.71
CA GLN A 30 -9.84 -7.01 21.80
C GLN A 30 -9.97 -7.73 20.45
N MET A 31 -10.08 -6.99 19.36
CA MET A 31 -10.09 -7.55 18.00
C MET A 31 -8.74 -8.22 17.67
N CYS A 32 -7.63 -7.53 17.90
CA CYS A 32 -6.29 -8.07 17.61
C CYS A 32 -5.96 -9.32 18.45
N ALA A 33 -6.47 -9.43 19.67
CA ALA A 33 -6.27 -10.61 20.51
C ALA A 33 -6.92 -11.89 19.95
N GLN A 34 -7.83 -11.77 19.00
CA GLN A 34 -8.57 -12.89 18.40
C GLN A 34 -8.04 -13.31 17.03
N THR A 35 -7.00 -12.64 16.51
CA THR A 35 -6.43 -12.94 15.19
C THR A 35 -4.92 -12.85 15.18
N LYS A 36 -4.31 -13.53 14.21
CA LYS A 36 -2.87 -13.41 13.93
C LYS A 36 -2.55 -12.28 12.98
N VAL A 37 -3.50 -11.90 12.12
CA VAL A 37 -3.29 -10.87 11.11
C VAL A 37 -4.57 -10.07 10.91
N VAL A 38 -4.42 -8.77 10.76
CA VAL A 38 -5.51 -7.84 10.38
C VAL A 38 -5.21 -7.30 8.98
N MET A 39 -6.18 -7.45 8.08
CA MET A 39 -6.18 -6.80 6.76
C MET A 39 -7.15 -5.62 6.79
N SER A 40 -6.65 -4.41 6.67
CA SER A 40 -7.45 -3.19 6.71
C SER A 40 -7.77 -2.67 5.30
N THR A 41 -9.05 -2.40 5.06
CA THR A 41 -9.53 -1.69 3.86
C THR A 41 -10.19 -0.35 4.21
N VAL A 42 -9.94 0.16 5.42
CA VAL A 42 -10.57 1.36 5.96
C VAL A 42 -9.72 2.58 5.66
N GLY A 43 -10.03 3.28 4.58
CA GLY A 43 -9.41 4.56 4.20
C GLY A 43 -10.35 5.75 4.37
N PRO A 44 -9.87 7.01 4.36
CA PRO A 44 -8.44 7.41 4.30
C PRO A 44 -7.62 6.93 5.51
N TYR A 45 -6.49 6.32 5.22
CA TYR A 45 -5.65 5.73 6.28
C TYR A 45 -5.01 6.79 7.17
N ALA A 46 -4.65 7.95 6.61
CA ALA A 46 -4.15 9.09 7.39
C ALA A 46 -5.14 9.61 8.45
N LEU A 47 -6.44 9.32 8.30
CA LEU A 47 -7.47 9.73 9.26
C LEU A 47 -7.83 8.62 10.26
N TYR A 48 -7.78 7.35 9.85
CA TYR A 48 -8.35 6.25 10.63
C TYR A 48 -7.37 5.10 10.93
N GLY A 49 -6.18 5.07 10.30
CA GLY A 49 -5.29 3.92 10.34
C GLY A 49 -4.28 3.90 11.48
N ASP A 50 -3.88 5.07 12.00
CA ASP A 50 -2.76 5.22 12.95
C ASP A 50 -2.93 4.34 14.20
N LEU A 51 -4.10 4.41 14.85
CA LEU A 51 -4.35 3.66 16.07
C LEU A 51 -4.32 2.15 15.87
N LEU A 52 -4.87 1.66 14.75
CA LEU A 52 -4.87 0.24 14.43
C LEU A 52 -3.44 -0.28 14.17
N VAL A 53 -2.63 0.45 13.40
CA VAL A 53 -1.22 0.09 13.15
C VAL A 53 -0.45 0.04 14.46
N ARG A 54 -0.62 1.04 15.33
CA ARG A 54 -0.01 1.06 16.67
C ARG A 54 -0.40 -0.16 17.50
N VAL A 55 -1.68 -0.49 17.53
CA VAL A 55 -2.17 -1.66 18.29
C VAL A 55 -1.55 -2.94 17.73
N CYS A 56 -1.58 -3.15 16.42
CA CYS A 56 -0.95 -4.30 15.79
C CYS A 56 0.54 -4.39 16.12
N ALA A 57 1.28 -3.29 15.94
CA ALA A 57 2.71 -3.22 16.24
C ALA A 57 3.03 -3.55 17.70
N THR A 58 2.20 -3.11 18.65
CA THR A 58 2.46 -3.34 20.08
C THR A 58 1.97 -4.69 20.60
N THR A 59 1.04 -5.34 19.92
CA THR A 59 0.45 -6.63 20.34
C THR A 59 1.05 -7.85 19.66
N GLY A 60 1.93 -7.67 18.67
CA GLY A 60 2.47 -8.77 17.88
C GLY A 60 1.48 -9.30 16.83
N THR A 61 0.44 -8.55 16.51
CA THR A 61 -0.52 -8.90 15.47
C THR A 61 0.01 -8.41 14.13
N ASP A 62 0.08 -9.27 13.14
CA ASP A 62 0.46 -8.86 11.78
C ASP A 62 -0.59 -7.93 11.17
N TYR A 63 -0.15 -7.02 10.32
CA TYR A 63 -1.02 -6.04 9.68
C TYR A 63 -0.73 -5.94 8.19
N CYS A 64 -1.75 -5.82 7.38
CA CYS A 64 -1.62 -5.40 5.99
C CYS A 64 -2.78 -4.48 5.57
N ASP A 65 -2.53 -3.66 4.56
CA ASP A 65 -3.51 -2.74 4.00
C ASP A 65 -3.33 -2.59 2.48
N LEU A 66 -4.16 -1.75 1.88
CA LEU A 66 -4.09 -1.40 0.47
C LEU A 66 -3.94 0.13 0.29
N THR A 67 -3.25 0.78 1.21
CA THR A 67 -3.04 2.24 1.16
C THR A 67 -2.20 2.67 -0.04
N GLY A 68 -2.50 3.85 -0.56
CA GLY A 68 -1.69 4.59 -1.52
C GLY A 68 -1.25 5.96 -0.96
N GLU A 69 -1.13 6.09 0.36
CA GLU A 69 -0.82 7.33 1.08
C GLU A 69 0.64 7.31 1.62
N PRO A 70 1.67 7.61 0.78
CA PRO A 70 3.07 7.43 1.17
C PRO A 70 3.47 8.25 2.40
N GLN A 71 2.95 9.46 2.55
CA GLN A 71 3.21 10.30 3.72
C GLN A 71 2.71 9.66 5.02
N TRP A 72 1.59 8.96 4.97
CA TRP A 72 1.08 8.24 6.13
C TRP A 72 1.92 6.99 6.41
N ILE A 73 2.29 6.23 5.38
CA ILE A 73 3.18 5.07 5.53
C ILE A 73 4.48 5.48 6.22
N ARG A 74 5.11 6.56 5.75
CA ARG A 74 6.34 7.07 6.36
C ARG A 74 6.16 7.41 7.85
N LYS A 75 5.05 8.05 8.20
CA LYS A 75 4.73 8.33 9.62
C LYS A 75 4.58 7.04 10.43
N MET A 76 3.94 6.00 9.90
CA MET A 76 3.77 4.71 10.58
C MET A 76 5.11 4.00 10.78
N GLN A 77 5.96 3.96 9.75
CA GLN A 77 7.32 3.42 9.87
C GLN A 77 8.09 4.11 11.00
N LEU A 78 8.18 5.43 10.96
CA LEU A 78 8.94 6.19 11.94
C LEU A 78 8.43 6.04 13.38
N ARG A 79 7.12 5.85 13.56
CA ARG A 79 6.51 5.79 14.89
C ARG A 79 6.48 4.39 15.49
N HIS A 80 6.31 3.36 14.67
CA HIS A 80 5.90 2.04 15.16
C HIS A 80 6.85 0.90 14.76
N GLU A 81 7.90 1.17 13.98
CA GLU A 81 8.87 0.13 13.60
C GLU A 81 9.55 -0.51 14.82
N ALA A 82 9.99 0.28 15.78
CA ALA A 82 10.63 -0.24 16.98
C ALA A 82 9.70 -1.14 17.80
N ASP A 83 8.42 -0.78 17.90
CA ASP A 83 7.41 -1.58 18.60
C ASP A 83 7.12 -2.88 17.83
N ALA A 84 7.01 -2.82 16.50
CA ALA A 84 6.80 -3.99 15.66
C ALA A 84 7.98 -4.97 15.75
N VAL A 85 9.21 -4.48 15.68
CA VAL A 85 10.43 -5.31 15.87
C VAL A 85 10.42 -5.99 17.24
N LYS A 86 10.08 -5.25 18.29
CA LYS A 86 10.05 -5.76 19.66
C LYS A 86 8.98 -6.84 19.86
N SER A 87 7.81 -6.67 19.29
CA SER A 87 6.68 -7.59 19.42
C SER A 87 6.73 -8.76 18.44
N GLY A 88 7.49 -8.63 17.34
CA GLY A 88 7.55 -9.56 16.23
C GLY A 88 6.43 -9.37 15.21
N ALA A 89 5.65 -8.29 15.29
CA ALA A 89 4.60 -7.98 14.32
C ALA A 89 5.19 -7.62 12.94
N ARG A 90 4.59 -8.10 11.88
CA ARG A 90 4.89 -7.70 10.50
C ARG A 90 3.86 -6.69 10.03
N ILE A 91 4.32 -5.48 9.75
CA ILE A 91 3.45 -4.39 9.24
C ILE A 91 3.78 -4.19 7.76
N VAL A 92 2.83 -4.53 6.88
CA VAL A 92 3.03 -4.48 5.42
C VAL A 92 1.97 -3.61 4.78
N HIS A 93 2.37 -2.45 4.30
CA HIS A 93 1.52 -1.53 3.57
C HIS A 93 1.42 -1.90 2.08
N CYS A 94 0.50 -1.28 1.35
CA CYS A 94 0.38 -1.39 -0.11
C CYS A 94 0.14 -2.82 -0.62
N CYS A 95 -0.63 -3.64 0.08
CA CYS A 95 -0.95 -5.01 -0.33
C CYS A 95 -2.15 -5.11 -1.31
N GLY A 96 -2.48 -4.04 -2.01
CA GLY A 96 -3.57 -3.99 -2.98
C GLY A 96 -3.12 -4.21 -4.43
N PHE A 97 -4.09 -4.13 -5.34
CA PHE A 97 -3.87 -4.27 -6.79
C PHE A 97 -2.86 -3.25 -7.33
N ASP A 98 -2.78 -2.06 -6.74
CA ASP A 98 -1.90 -1.00 -7.21
C ASP A 98 -0.41 -1.37 -7.10
N SER A 99 -0.06 -2.27 -6.18
CA SER A 99 1.34 -2.60 -5.85
C SER A 99 1.67 -4.07 -6.01
N ILE A 100 0.85 -4.99 -5.50
CA ILE A 100 1.17 -6.43 -5.48
C ILE A 100 1.48 -7.01 -6.88
N PRO A 101 0.70 -6.74 -7.94
CA PRO A 101 1.03 -7.25 -9.28
C PRO A 101 2.35 -6.70 -9.82
N SER A 102 2.70 -5.45 -9.47
CA SER A 102 3.97 -4.84 -9.88
C SER A 102 5.15 -5.46 -9.16
N ASP A 103 5.09 -5.53 -7.83
CA ASP A 103 6.16 -6.05 -6.98
C ASP A 103 6.41 -7.54 -7.22
N LEU A 104 5.37 -8.37 -7.09
CA LEU A 104 5.50 -9.81 -7.34
C LEU A 104 5.76 -10.14 -8.81
N GLY A 105 5.30 -9.31 -9.74
CA GLY A 105 5.61 -9.44 -11.17
C GLY A 105 7.10 -9.25 -11.44
N VAL A 106 7.72 -8.24 -10.84
CA VAL A 106 9.17 -8.03 -10.91
C VAL A 106 9.92 -9.20 -10.28
N HIS A 107 9.53 -9.62 -9.07
CA HIS A 107 10.15 -10.78 -8.40
C HIS A 107 10.05 -12.05 -9.26
N PHE A 108 8.89 -12.34 -9.82
CA PHE A 108 8.67 -13.49 -10.70
C PHE A 108 9.58 -13.45 -11.93
N LEU A 109 9.64 -12.29 -12.63
CA LEU A 109 10.48 -12.13 -13.81
C LEU A 109 11.97 -12.29 -13.48
N GLN A 110 12.44 -11.67 -12.42
CA GLN A 110 13.86 -11.75 -12.01
C GLN A 110 14.26 -13.18 -11.65
N ARG A 111 13.41 -13.90 -10.91
CA ARG A 111 13.64 -15.31 -10.61
C ARG A 111 13.75 -16.16 -11.88
N ASN A 112 12.77 -16.03 -12.78
CA ASN A 112 12.78 -16.80 -14.04
C ASN A 112 13.97 -16.44 -14.93
N ALA A 113 14.36 -15.18 -15.00
CA ALA A 113 15.53 -14.75 -15.77
C ALA A 113 16.82 -15.38 -15.21
N LEU A 114 16.97 -15.37 -13.90
CA LEU A 114 18.12 -15.99 -13.23
C LEU A 114 18.16 -17.52 -13.46
N GLU A 115 17.02 -18.19 -13.35
CA GLU A 115 16.91 -19.65 -13.58
C GLU A 115 17.18 -20.04 -15.04
N GLN A 116 16.68 -19.25 -16.01
CA GLN A 116 16.78 -19.61 -17.43
C GLN A 116 18.04 -19.09 -18.12
N PHE A 117 18.55 -17.93 -17.70
CA PHE A 117 19.64 -17.24 -18.40
C PHE A 117 20.88 -17.01 -17.52
N GLY A 118 20.83 -17.38 -16.21
CA GLY A 118 21.93 -17.17 -15.27
C GLY A 118 22.14 -15.69 -14.88
N GLN A 119 21.26 -14.80 -15.26
CA GLN A 119 21.36 -13.37 -14.96
C GLN A 119 19.98 -12.73 -14.79
N THR A 120 19.92 -11.63 -14.07
CA THR A 120 18.71 -10.84 -13.86
C THR A 120 18.48 -9.86 -15.03
N CYS A 121 17.26 -9.36 -15.17
CA CYS A 121 16.94 -8.31 -16.14
C CYS A 121 17.40 -6.93 -15.61
N ASP A 122 18.11 -6.17 -16.43
CA ASP A 122 18.53 -4.79 -16.12
C ASP A 122 17.35 -3.80 -16.22
N ARG A 123 16.33 -4.14 -16.99
CA ARG A 123 15.15 -3.30 -17.20
C ARG A 123 13.89 -4.13 -17.26
N ILE A 124 12.90 -3.74 -16.49
CA ILE A 124 11.55 -4.31 -16.51
C ILE A 124 10.56 -3.19 -16.80
N ASN A 125 9.72 -3.38 -17.80
CA ASN A 125 8.65 -2.46 -18.14
C ASN A 125 7.30 -3.16 -17.99
N MET A 126 6.48 -2.71 -17.05
CA MET A 126 5.10 -3.18 -16.93
C MET A 126 4.17 -2.37 -17.83
N ARG A 127 3.20 -3.04 -18.44
CA ARG A 127 2.12 -2.41 -19.22
C ARG A 127 0.78 -2.94 -18.72
N VAL A 128 -0.11 -2.03 -18.33
CA VAL A 128 -1.50 -2.38 -18.02
C VAL A 128 -2.28 -2.36 -19.32
N ALA A 129 -2.50 -3.54 -19.90
CA ALA A 129 -3.13 -3.68 -21.20
C ALA A 129 -4.66 -3.40 -21.17
N ASN A 130 -5.31 -3.74 -20.07
CA ASN A 130 -6.74 -3.54 -19.91
C ASN A 130 -7.08 -3.34 -18.42
N MET A 131 -7.94 -2.37 -18.14
CA MET A 131 -8.43 -2.11 -16.80
C MET A 131 -9.92 -1.77 -16.86
N LYS A 132 -10.72 -2.43 -16.02
CA LYS A 132 -12.16 -2.18 -15.92
C LYS A 132 -12.51 -1.77 -14.50
N GLY A 133 -13.17 -0.64 -14.36
CA GLY A 133 -13.56 -0.07 -13.07
C GLY A 133 -13.14 1.40 -12.96
N GLY A 134 -13.23 1.95 -11.75
CA GLY A 134 -12.89 3.34 -11.45
C GLY A 134 -12.39 3.49 -10.01
N ALA A 135 -12.03 4.71 -9.63
CA ALA A 135 -11.61 5.02 -8.26
C ALA A 135 -12.78 4.83 -7.29
N SER A 136 -12.51 4.17 -6.17
CA SER A 136 -13.47 4.06 -5.08
C SER A 136 -13.68 5.41 -4.38
N GLY A 137 -14.76 5.54 -3.62
CA GLY A 137 -14.97 6.72 -2.78
C GLY A 137 -13.84 6.94 -1.76
N GLY A 138 -13.27 5.85 -1.22
CA GLY A 138 -12.11 5.89 -0.34
C GLY A 138 -10.86 6.43 -1.04
N THR A 139 -10.58 5.98 -2.26
CA THR A 139 -9.46 6.48 -3.08
C THR A 139 -9.58 8.00 -3.31
N ILE A 140 -10.76 8.46 -3.70
CA ILE A 140 -11.01 9.90 -3.93
C ILE A 140 -10.82 10.70 -2.63
N ALA A 141 -11.33 10.19 -1.52
CA ALA A 141 -11.20 10.84 -0.21
C ALA A 141 -9.74 10.93 0.24
N SER A 142 -8.94 9.87 0.06
CA SER A 142 -7.50 9.86 0.36
C SER A 142 -6.75 10.87 -0.50
N MET A 143 -7.03 10.94 -1.80
CA MET A 143 -6.41 11.94 -2.70
C MET A 143 -6.73 13.38 -2.27
N ILE A 144 -7.99 13.66 -1.95
CA ILE A 144 -8.40 14.98 -1.47
C ILE A 144 -7.68 15.32 -0.16
N ASN A 145 -7.60 14.39 0.79
CA ASN A 145 -6.90 14.60 2.05
C ASN A 145 -5.42 14.89 1.84
N MET A 146 -4.73 14.09 1.02
CA MET A 146 -3.32 14.28 0.70
C MET A 146 -3.05 15.66 0.06
N VAL A 147 -3.91 16.10 -0.87
CA VAL A 147 -3.80 17.44 -1.47
C VAL A 147 -3.97 18.53 -0.41
N LYS A 148 -4.96 18.42 0.48
CA LYS A 148 -5.16 19.38 1.56
C LYS A 148 -3.95 19.48 2.49
N GLU A 149 -3.36 18.35 2.87
CA GLU A 149 -2.14 18.29 3.68
C GLU A 149 -0.97 18.96 2.94
N ALA A 150 -0.76 18.62 1.66
CA ALA A 150 0.32 19.15 0.86
C ALA A 150 0.23 20.66 0.59
N VAL A 151 -0.97 21.25 0.55
CA VAL A 151 -1.15 22.70 0.38
C VAL A 151 -0.53 23.47 1.56
N SER A 152 -0.69 22.96 2.78
CA SER A 152 -0.23 23.63 4.00
C SER A 152 1.19 23.23 4.43
N ASP A 153 1.76 22.15 3.90
CA ASP A 153 3.02 21.57 4.33
C ASP A 153 4.05 21.51 3.17
N ALA A 154 5.11 22.34 3.27
CA ALA A 154 6.17 22.39 2.27
C ALA A 154 7.11 21.18 2.36
N ASP A 155 7.30 20.60 3.54
CA ASP A 155 8.13 19.43 3.74
C ASP A 155 7.46 18.20 3.16
N LEU A 156 6.16 18.06 3.39
CA LEU A 156 5.35 17.03 2.74
C LEU A 156 5.41 17.12 1.21
N ARG A 157 5.35 18.32 0.63
CA ARG A 157 5.52 18.48 -0.83
C ARG A 157 6.87 18.01 -1.34
N ARG A 158 7.95 18.17 -0.56
CA ARG A 158 9.29 17.65 -0.90
C ARG A 158 9.32 16.12 -0.78
N GLU A 159 8.78 15.57 0.30
CA GLU A 159 8.68 14.13 0.51
C GLU A 159 7.89 13.44 -0.61
N LEU A 160 6.75 14.01 -1.01
CA LEU A 160 5.93 13.46 -2.10
C LEU A 160 6.61 13.50 -3.48
N LYS A 161 7.66 14.29 -3.66
CA LYS A 161 8.47 14.32 -4.89
C LYS A 161 9.63 13.34 -4.86
N ASP A 162 10.02 12.85 -3.70
CA ASP A 162 11.11 11.91 -3.53
C ASP A 162 10.61 10.48 -3.82
N PRO A 163 11.11 9.81 -4.89
CA PRO A 163 10.72 8.43 -5.20
C PRO A 163 11.27 7.42 -4.19
N TYR A 164 12.15 7.82 -3.30
CA TYR A 164 12.74 6.98 -2.26
C TYR A 164 12.27 7.35 -0.85
N SER A 165 11.21 8.13 -0.72
CA SER A 165 10.71 8.60 0.58
C SER A 165 10.35 7.51 1.58
N LEU A 166 10.06 6.30 1.11
CA LEU A 166 9.75 5.13 1.95
C LEU A 166 10.97 4.20 2.19
N CYS A 167 12.08 4.45 1.50
CA CYS A 167 13.31 3.70 1.71
C CYS A 167 14.01 4.11 3.01
N PRO A 168 14.84 3.22 3.61
CA PRO A 168 15.75 3.61 4.66
C PRO A 168 16.65 4.78 4.23
N PRO A 169 17.02 5.70 5.13
CA PRO A 169 17.82 6.86 4.78
C PRO A 169 19.19 6.53 4.16
N ASP A 170 19.71 5.35 4.43
CA ASP A 170 21.01 4.83 4.01
C ASP A 170 20.92 3.79 2.88
N HIS A 171 19.83 3.78 2.11
CA HIS A 171 19.60 2.78 1.06
C HIS A 171 20.70 2.72 -0.02
N GLY A 172 21.47 3.78 -0.23
CA GLY A 172 22.73 3.80 -1.01
C GLY A 172 22.59 3.60 -2.53
N PHE A 173 21.39 3.47 -3.06
CA PHE A 173 21.14 3.34 -4.49
C PHE A 173 20.29 4.51 -5.02
N PHE A 174 20.55 4.86 -6.26
CA PHE A 174 19.75 5.85 -6.99
C PHE A 174 19.52 5.35 -8.42
N VAL A 175 18.26 5.18 -8.79
CA VAL A 175 17.87 4.82 -10.15
C VAL A 175 17.00 5.95 -10.71
N PRO A 176 17.42 6.62 -11.79
CA PRO A 176 16.60 7.63 -12.43
C PRO A 176 15.26 7.05 -12.86
N GLN A 177 14.17 7.67 -12.44
CA GLN A 177 12.83 7.30 -12.90
C GLN A 177 12.58 7.98 -14.25
N PRO A 178 12.24 7.24 -15.31
CA PRO A 178 11.98 7.84 -16.60
C PRO A 178 10.66 8.62 -16.57
N ASP A 179 10.67 9.82 -17.18
CA ASP A 179 9.44 10.54 -17.48
C ASP A 179 8.66 9.75 -18.54
N VAL A 180 7.60 9.09 -18.10
CA VAL A 180 6.70 8.40 -19.02
C VAL A 180 5.77 9.42 -19.65
N GLN A 181 5.92 9.62 -20.96
CA GLN A 181 5.05 10.47 -21.77
C GLN A 181 4.09 9.61 -22.60
N ILE A 182 3.05 10.23 -23.12
CA ILE A 182 2.19 9.58 -24.12
C ILE A 182 3.03 9.34 -25.37
N ALA A 183 3.23 8.08 -25.72
CA ALA A 183 4.07 7.67 -26.83
C ALA A 183 3.59 6.35 -27.44
N TYR A 184 4.04 6.06 -28.66
CA TYR A 184 3.85 4.73 -29.24
C TYR A 184 4.99 3.82 -28.79
N ASP A 185 4.65 2.71 -28.17
CA ASP A 185 5.60 1.69 -27.71
C ASP A 185 5.66 0.54 -28.72
N ASN A 186 6.78 0.41 -29.43
CA ASN A 186 6.96 -0.63 -30.44
C ASN A 186 6.99 -2.04 -29.85
N ALA A 187 7.48 -2.21 -28.64
CA ALA A 187 7.53 -3.52 -27.96
C ALA A 187 6.15 -3.99 -27.53
N TYR A 188 5.29 -3.06 -27.13
CA TYR A 188 3.89 -3.34 -26.79
C TYR A 188 2.99 -3.38 -28.04
N GLY A 189 3.37 -2.67 -29.11
CA GLY A 189 2.58 -2.53 -30.34
C GLY A 189 1.38 -1.59 -30.20
N GLY A 190 1.47 -0.54 -29.37
CA GLY A 190 0.36 0.37 -29.11
C GLY A 190 0.77 1.67 -28.42
N TRP A 191 -0.18 2.59 -28.29
CA TRP A 191 -0.01 3.82 -27.54
C TRP A 191 0.00 3.53 -26.04
N ILE A 192 0.93 4.14 -25.33
CA ILE A 192 1.06 4.09 -23.88
C ILE A 192 0.92 5.48 -23.27
N ALA A 193 0.48 5.53 -22.02
CA ALA A 193 0.40 6.73 -21.20
C ALA A 193 0.89 6.42 -19.79
N PRO A 194 1.24 7.44 -18.98
CA PRO A 194 1.57 7.24 -17.59
C PRO A 194 0.46 6.50 -16.84
N PHE A 195 0.84 5.50 -16.04
CA PHE A 195 -0.12 4.81 -15.19
C PHE A 195 -0.40 5.64 -13.94
N VAL A 196 -1.66 5.95 -13.69
CA VAL A 196 -2.09 6.85 -12.61
C VAL A 196 -1.63 6.40 -11.21
N MET A 197 -1.44 5.09 -11.01
CA MET A 197 -1.00 4.50 -9.74
C MET A 197 0.52 4.21 -9.70
N ALA A 198 1.29 4.66 -10.70
CA ALA A 198 2.72 4.43 -10.75
C ALA A 198 3.46 5.04 -9.54
N GLY A 199 2.97 6.14 -9.01
CA GLY A 199 3.61 6.86 -7.91
C GLY A 199 3.85 6.03 -6.65
N ILE A 200 3.01 5.06 -6.35
CA ILE A 200 3.21 4.17 -5.18
C ILE A 200 4.17 3.01 -5.49
N ASN A 201 4.36 2.66 -6.75
CA ASN A 201 5.24 1.58 -7.17
C ASN A 201 6.69 2.02 -7.39
N THR A 202 6.97 3.31 -7.32
CA THR A 202 8.32 3.89 -7.47
C THR A 202 8.93 4.32 -6.14
N ARG A 203 8.29 3.97 -5.02
CA ARG A 203 8.68 4.39 -3.66
C ARG A 203 9.07 3.22 -2.77
#